data_9b71a62ce1957a59167387919bb13094
#
_entry.id   9b71a62ce1957a59167387919bb13094
#
_cell.length_a   1.000
_cell.length_b   1.000
_cell.length_c   1.000
_cell.angle_alpha   90.00
_cell.angle_beta   90.00
_cell.angle_gamma   90.00
#
_symmetry.space_group_name_H-M   'P 1'
#
loop_
_entity.id
_entity.type
_entity.pdbx_description
1 polymer ?
#
loop_
_entity_poly.entity_id
_entity_poly.type
_entity_poly.pdbx_seq_one_letter_code
_entity_poly.pdbx_strand_id
1 'polypeptide(L)'
;MRILKLEFCTEIFTHIFEEIDLEKDLDFYFILVSDAVEARSLSFNPDHVDIYSSSWGPNDDGKTVDGPGKLASRAFKNGIMRGRNGKGSIFVWASGNGGRYKDNCNCDGYATSIYTITVSSTSESGHIPWYSEACSSTLATTYSSGTTSERQIGNE
;
A
#
# COMPACT_ATOMS: atom_id res chain seq x y z
N MET A 1 17.89 -2.36 -8.65
CA MET A 1 16.65 -1.83 -8.06
C MET A 1 15.88 -3.03 -7.50
N ARG A 2 15.57 -3.01 -6.22
CA ARG A 2 14.91 -4.11 -5.51
C ARG A 2 13.59 -3.59 -4.98
N ILE A 3 12.49 -4.22 -5.40
CA ILE A 3 11.14 -3.81 -5.08
C ILE A 3 10.57 -4.83 -4.09
N LEU A 4 10.03 -4.36 -2.98
CA LEU A 4 9.23 -5.15 -2.06
C LEU A 4 7.76 -4.79 -2.30
N LYS A 5 6.97 -5.75 -2.74
CA LYS A 5 5.52 -5.60 -2.87
C LYS A 5 4.90 -5.94 -1.52
N LEU A 6 4.33 -4.94 -0.89
CA LEU A 6 3.59 -5.08 0.36
C LEU A 6 2.12 -5.35 0.03
N GLU A 7 1.79 -6.59 -0.23
CA GLU A 7 0.41 -7.05 -0.21
C GLU A 7 0.13 -7.62 1.19
N PHE A 8 -1.12 -7.62 1.62
CA PHE A 8 -1.53 -8.45 2.76
C PHE A 8 -1.41 -9.93 2.35
N CYS A 9 -0.20 -10.33 2.02
CA CYS A 9 0.09 -11.69 1.61
C CYS A 9 0.77 -12.43 2.75
N THR A 10 0.32 -13.64 2.99
CA THR A 10 0.79 -14.59 3.99
C THR A 10 2.31 -14.78 4.04
N GLU A 11 3.05 -14.52 2.95
CA GLU A 11 4.50 -14.72 2.88
C GLU A 11 5.33 -13.69 3.66
N ILE A 12 4.90 -12.42 3.71
CA ILE A 12 5.59 -11.41 4.54
C ILE A 12 5.30 -11.66 6.01
N PHE A 13 4.11 -12.15 6.31
CA PHE A 13 3.74 -12.57 7.66
C PHE A 13 4.59 -13.75 8.12
N THR A 14 4.83 -14.78 7.30
CA THR A 14 5.65 -15.92 7.69
C THR A 14 7.07 -15.49 8.06
N HIS A 15 7.74 -14.65 7.28
CA HIS A 15 9.08 -14.16 7.59
C HIS A 15 9.16 -13.22 8.81
N ILE A 16 8.11 -12.43 9.07
CA ILE A 16 8.05 -11.58 10.27
C ILE A 16 7.78 -12.42 11.52
N PHE A 17 7.09 -13.54 11.38
CA PHE A 17 6.72 -14.44 12.50
C PHE A 17 7.72 -15.59 12.73
N GLU A 18 8.58 -15.93 11.78
CA GLU A 18 9.68 -16.88 12.02
C GLU A 18 10.72 -16.37 13.05
N GLU A 19 10.81 -15.05 13.26
CA GLU A 19 11.61 -14.47 14.34
C GLU A 19 10.88 -14.40 15.70
N ILE A 20 9.57 -14.70 15.73
CA ILE A 20 8.76 -14.76 16.96
C ILE A 20 8.35 -16.23 17.13
N ASP A 21 9.02 -16.94 18.03
CA ASP A 21 8.76 -18.32 18.43
C ASP A 21 7.30 -18.49 18.95
N LEU A 22 6.36 -18.65 18.03
CA LEU A 22 4.94 -18.92 18.28
C LEU A 22 4.56 -20.27 17.63
N GLU A 23 5.22 -21.34 18.03
CA GLU A 23 4.65 -22.68 17.94
C GLU A 23 3.58 -22.79 19.03
N LYS A 24 2.32 -22.60 18.68
CA LYS A 24 1.11 -23.35 19.09
C LYS A 24 -0.14 -22.47 18.92
N ASP A 25 -1.12 -23.04 18.21
CA ASP A 25 -2.50 -22.56 18.00
C ASP A 25 -2.69 -21.66 16.77
N LEU A 26 -2.52 -22.26 15.60
CA LEU A 26 -3.05 -21.77 14.34
C LEU A 26 -4.57 -22.05 14.24
N ASP A 27 -5.36 -21.33 15.02
CA ASP A 27 -6.70 -21.00 14.58
C ASP A 27 -6.56 -19.75 13.68
N PHE A 28 -7.19 -19.79 12.52
CA PHE A 28 -7.23 -18.72 11.51
C PHE A 28 -7.85 -17.45 12.11
N TYR A 29 -7.10 -16.75 12.94
CA TYR A 29 -7.49 -15.44 13.42
C TYR A 29 -7.12 -14.42 12.36
N PHE A 30 -8.11 -13.61 11.97
CA PHE A 30 -7.90 -12.31 11.37
C PHE A 30 -6.73 -11.63 12.10
N ILE A 31 -5.57 -11.61 11.49
CA ILE A 31 -4.46 -10.83 12.01
C ILE A 31 -4.86 -9.38 11.82
N LEU A 32 -5.34 -8.76 12.89
CA LEU A 32 -5.60 -7.34 12.94
C LEU A 32 -4.30 -6.64 12.57
N VAL A 33 -4.27 -6.01 11.40
CA VAL A 33 -3.14 -5.19 10.97
C VAL A 33 -3.04 -4.04 11.97
N SER A 34 -2.01 -4.10 12.79
CA SER A 34 -1.75 -3.08 13.80
C SER A 34 -0.71 -2.09 13.29
N ASP A 35 -0.73 -0.88 13.81
CA ASP A 35 0.28 0.15 13.54
C ASP A 35 1.74 -0.38 13.70
N ALA A 36 1.96 -1.33 14.62
CA ALA A 36 3.26 -1.97 14.81
C ALA A 36 3.64 -2.88 13.63
N VAL A 37 2.68 -3.65 13.10
CA VAL A 37 2.89 -4.53 11.94
C VAL A 37 3.17 -3.69 10.69
N GLU A 38 2.39 -2.64 10.47
CA GLU A 38 2.61 -1.70 9.37
C GLU A 38 4.00 -1.08 9.43
N ALA A 39 4.38 -0.56 10.60
CA ALA A 39 5.69 0.04 10.80
C ALA A 39 6.84 -0.94 10.53
N ARG A 40 6.70 -2.22 10.95
CA ARG A 40 7.70 -3.26 10.67
C ARG A 40 7.80 -3.56 9.18
N SER A 41 6.67 -3.68 8.48
CA SER A 41 6.62 -3.91 7.04
C SER A 41 7.27 -2.77 6.26
N LEU A 42 6.95 -1.52 6.60
CA LEU A 42 7.51 -0.32 5.97
C LEU A 42 9.00 -0.08 6.31
N SER A 43 9.52 -0.76 7.32
CA SER A 43 10.92 -0.70 7.73
C SER A 43 11.70 -1.99 7.44
N PHE A 44 11.10 -2.92 6.69
CA PHE A 44 11.74 -4.21 6.42
C PHE A 44 12.96 -4.04 5.51
N ASN A 45 14.13 -4.39 6.02
CA ASN A 45 15.41 -4.41 5.29
C ASN A 45 15.70 -3.13 4.47
N PRO A 46 15.70 -1.94 5.09
CA PRO A 46 15.66 -0.66 4.37
C PRO A 46 16.93 -0.35 3.57
N ASP A 47 18.05 -1.01 3.85
CA ASP A 47 19.29 -0.83 3.09
C ASP A 47 19.37 -1.75 1.86
N HIS A 48 18.47 -2.74 1.79
CA HIS A 48 18.38 -3.68 0.68
C HIS A 48 17.22 -3.36 -0.27
N VAL A 49 16.07 -2.95 0.28
CA VAL A 49 14.86 -2.63 -0.48
C VAL A 49 14.95 -1.19 -0.98
N ASP A 50 14.80 -1.00 -2.27
CA ASP A 50 14.76 0.32 -2.88
C ASP A 50 13.36 0.93 -2.87
N ILE A 51 12.34 0.12 -3.21
CA ILE A 51 10.96 0.55 -3.39
C ILE A 51 10.03 -0.37 -2.58
N TYR A 52 9.16 0.23 -1.80
CA TYR A 52 8.04 -0.42 -1.13
C TYR A 52 6.78 -0.08 -1.91
N SER A 53 6.12 -1.10 -2.47
CA SER A 53 4.87 -0.93 -3.22
C SER A 53 3.71 -1.48 -2.41
N SER A 54 2.72 -0.65 -2.12
CA SER A 54 1.62 -0.96 -1.21
C SER A 54 0.26 -0.73 -1.88
N SER A 55 -0.63 -1.72 -1.75
CA SER A 55 -1.98 -1.71 -2.32
C SER A 55 -3.03 -1.99 -1.23
N TRP A 56 -2.88 -1.34 -0.08
CA TRP A 56 -3.77 -1.43 1.07
C TRP A 56 -3.94 -0.06 1.73
N GLY A 57 -4.97 0.10 2.56
CA GLY A 57 -5.27 1.34 3.23
C GLY A 57 -6.58 1.26 4.01
N PRO A 58 -7.20 2.39 4.33
CA PRO A 58 -8.54 2.47 4.89
C PRO A 58 -9.60 1.78 4.03
N ASN A 59 -10.78 1.55 4.59
CA ASN A 59 -11.89 0.99 3.85
C ASN A 59 -12.36 1.96 2.75
N ASP A 60 -12.47 1.46 1.52
CA ASP A 60 -12.95 2.18 0.33
C ASP A 60 -14.48 2.26 0.31
N ASP A 61 -15.10 2.87 1.32
CA ASP A 61 -16.55 2.87 1.56
C ASP A 61 -17.23 4.25 1.38
N GLY A 62 -16.47 5.27 1.00
CA GLY A 62 -16.93 6.65 0.84
C GLY A 62 -17.23 7.36 2.16
N LYS A 63 -16.79 6.84 3.30
CA LYS A 63 -17.09 7.37 4.64
C LYS A 63 -15.89 7.36 5.57
N THR A 64 -14.99 6.40 5.40
CA THR A 64 -13.84 6.21 6.28
C THR A 64 -12.78 7.26 6.00
N VAL A 65 -12.34 7.94 7.05
CA VAL A 65 -11.19 8.85 7.01
C VAL A 65 -10.19 8.30 8.01
N ASP A 66 -9.09 7.75 7.51
CA ASP A 66 -8.08 7.13 8.35
C ASP A 66 -6.70 7.22 7.67
N GLY A 67 -5.65 6.76 8.33
CA GLY A 67 -4.30 6.82 7.80
C GLY A 67 -3.28 6.16 8.73
N PRO A 68 -1.99 6.34 8.44
CA PRO A 68 -0.92 5.68 9.17
C PRO A 68 -0.92 6.07 10.65
N GLY A 69 -0.84 5.07 11.51
CA GLY A 69 -0.66 5.25 12.94
C GLY A 69 0.68 5.92 13.27
N LYS A 70 0.95 6.09 14.55
CA LYS A 70 2.18 6.80 15.00
C LYS A 70 3.47 6.05 14.63
N LEU A 71 3.44 4.73 14.67
CA LEU A 71 4.62 3.91 14.36
C LEU A 71 4.85 3.85 12.84
N ALA A 72 3.80 3.64 12.05
CA ALA A 72 3.86 3.69 10.59
C ALA A 72 4.33 5.05 10.08
N SER A 73 3.82 6.15 10.66
CA SER A 73 4.29 7.51 10.33
C SER A 73 5.78 7.71 10.63
N ARG A 74 6.29 7.13 11.72
CA ARG A 74 7.73 7.15 12.03
C ARG A 74 8.54 6.30 11.06
N ALA A 75 7.99 5.15 10.63
CA ALA A 75 8.62 4.26 9.66
C ALA A 75 8.79 4.97 8.31
N PHE A 76 7.77 5.65 7.79
CA PHE A 76 7.89 6.50 6.60
C PHE A 76 9.01 7.52 6.74
N LYS A 77 8.97 8.33 7.82
CA LYS A 77 9.98 9.37 8.05
C LYS A 77 11.40 8.79 8.13
N ASN A 78 11.58 7.69 8.85
CA ASN A 78 12.89 7.04 8.95
C ASN A 78 13.34 6.47 7.60
N GLY A 79 12.42 5.84 6.85
CA GLY A 79 12.70 5.28 5.54
C GLY A 79 13.21 6.32 4.54
N ILE A 80 12.53 7.46 4.41
CA ILE A 80 12.96 8.52 3.50
C ILE A 80 14.27 9.20 3.93
N MET A 81 14.58 9.21 5.23
CA MET A 81 15.81 9.84 5.73
C MET A 81 17.02 8.92 5.74
N ARG A 82 16.83 7.63 5.99
CA ARG A 82 17.91 6.69 6.28
C ARG A 82 17.96 5.49 5.36
N GLY A 83 16.85 5.10 4.74
CA GLY A 83 16.78 3.93 3.86
C GLY A 83 17.74 4.04 2.67
N ARG A 84 18.02 2.92 2.03
CA ARG A 84 18.92 2.83 0.87
C ARG A 84 20.30 3.42 1.16
N ASN A 85 20.83 3.14 2.35
CA ASN A 85 22.11 3.71 2.80
C ASN A 85 22.13 5.25 2.75
N GLY A 86 21.06 5.90 3.24
CA GLY A 86 20.92 7.34 3.31
C GLY A 86 20.40 8.03 2.04
N LYS A 87 20.05 7.27 0.98
CA LYS A 87 19.44 7.83 -0.24
C LYS A 87 17.92 8.04 -0.11
N GLY A 88 17.32 7.46 0.91
CA GLY A 88 15.88 7.44 1.16
C GLY A 88 15.16 6.29 0.45
N SER A 89 14.31 5.58 1.17
CA SER A 89 13.39 4.59 0.63
C SER A 89 12.30 5.27 -0.21
N ILE A 90 11.81 4.59 -1.24
CA ILE A 90 10.73 5.06 -2.11
C ILE A 90 9.47 4.28 -1.74
N PHE A 91 8.41 4.99 -1.35
CA PHE A 91 7.12 4.39 -1.03
C PHE A 91 6.12 4.70 -2.13
N VAL A 92 5.54 3.67 -2.74
CA VAL A 92 4.52 3.78 -3.79
C VAL A 92 3.20 3.24 -3.25
N TRP A 93 2.13 3.99 -3.46
CA TRP A 93 0.82 3.68 -2.90
C TRP A 93 -0.26 3.69 -3.95
N ALA A 94 -1.23 2.75 -3.86
CA ALA A 94 -2.42 2.78 -4.69
C ALA A 94 -3.38 3.90 -4.25
N SER A 95 -4.14 4.45 -5.19
CA SER A 95 -5.09 5.53 -4.90
C SER A 95 -6.43 5.06 -4.33
N GLY A 96 -6.68 3.75 -4.23
CA GLY A 96 -7.92 3.17 -3.73
C GLY A 96 -8.89 2.69 -4.83
N ASN A 97 -9.93 1.95 -4.41
CA ASN A 97 -10.90 1.28 -5.28
C ASN A 97 -12.36 1.67 -4.98
N GLY A 98 -12.57 2.74 -4.23
CA GLY A 98 -13.89 3.18 -3.75
C GLY A 98 -14.68 4.05 -4.73
N GLY A 99 -14.26 4.16 -5.99
CA GLY A 99 -14.89 5.05 -6.96
C GLY A 99 -16.40 4.86 -7.11
N ARG A 100 -16.90 3.61 -7.05
CA ARG A 100 -18.35 3.31 -7.07
C ARG A 100 -19.12 3.87 -5.87
N TYR A 101 -18.44 4.06 -4.75
CA TYR A 101 -19.00 4.65 -3.53
C TYR A 101 -18.75 6.17 -3.47
N LYS A 102 -18.17 6.75 -4.53
CA LYS A 102 -17.72 8.14 -4.59
C LYS A 102 -16.71 8.46 -3.49
N ASP A 103 -15.88 7.49 -3.14
CA ASP A 103 -14.78 7.69 -2.23
C ASP A 103 -13.72 8.61 -2.83
N ASN A 104 -12.94 9.23 -1.96
CA ASN A 104 -11.96 10.20 -2.36
C ASN A 104 -10.65 9.93 -1.61
N CYS A 105 -9.61 9.61 -2.34
CA CYS A 105 -8.31 9.29 -1.76
C CYS A 105 -7.65 10.46 -0.98
N ASN A 106 -8.23 11.64 -0.94
CA ASN A 106 -7.84 12.66 0.04
C ASN A 106 -8.23 12.29 1.49
N CYS A 107 -9.15 11.32 1.67
CA CYS A 107 -9.53 10.78 2.98
C CYS A 107 -8.61 9.66 3.46
N ASP A 108 -7.73 9.16 2.59
CA ASP A 108 -6.69 8.17 2.89
C ASP A 108 -5.37 8.86 3.23
N GLY A 109 -4.97 8.75 4.49
CA GLY A 109 -3.74 9.36 4.99
C GLY A 109 -2.46 8.69 4.48
N TYR A 110 -2.52 7.49 3.89
CA TYR A 110 -1.39 6.88 3.19
C TYR A 110 -1.24 7.47 1.80
N ALA A 111 -2.33 7.55 1.03
CA ALA A 111 -2.34 8.13 -0.31
C ALA A 111 -2.02 9.64 -0.31
N THR A 112 -2.39 10.36 0.76
CA THR A 112 -2.11 11.80 0.89
C THR A 112 -0.81 12.12 1.62
N SER A 113 -0.07 11.10 2.05
CA SER A 113 1.20 11.30 2.74
C SER A 113 2.22 12.00 1.85
N ILE A 114 2.95 12.97 2.38
CA ILE A 114 4.08 13.61 1.68
C ILE A 114 5.25 12.65 1.45
N TYR A 115 5.20 11.46 2.03
CA TYR A 115 6.25 10.43 1.94
C TYR A 115 5.95 9.37 0.89
N THR A 116 4.75 9.40 0.29
CA THR A 116 4.30 8.40 -0.68
C THR A 116 4.12 8.99 -2.08
N ILE A 117 4.36 8.17 -3.08
CA ILE A 117 4.04 8.44 -4.48
C ILE A 117 2.73 7.71 -4.76
N THR A 118 1.64 8.45 -4.87
CA THR A 118 0.32 7.88 -5.13
C THR A 118 0.09 7.68 -6.61
N VAL A 119 -0.28 6.46 -6.98
CA VAL A 119 -0.50 6.04 -8.36
C VAL A 119 -1.96 5.59 -8.53
N SER A 120 -2.65 6.19 -9.49
CA SER A 120 -4.01 5.83 -9.89
C SER A 120 -3.99 4.84 -11.06
N SER A 121 -5.17 4.47 -11.52
CA SER A 121 -5.38 3.48 -12.56
C SER A 121 -6.09 4.05 -13.78
N THR A 122 -5.75 3.50 -14.96
CA THR A 122 -6.46 3.73 -16.22
C THR A 122 -6.64 2.40 -16.94
N SER A 123 -7.70 2.26 -17.74
CA SER A 123 -7.88 1.07 -18.59
C SER A 123 -6.94 1.09 -19.80
N GLU A 124 -6.86 0.00 -20.55
CA GLU A 124 -6.07 -0.08 -21.78
C GLU A 124 -6.46 0.99 -22.83
N SER A 125 -7.73 1.42 -22.81
CA SER A 125 -8.25 2.47 -23.69
C SER A 125 -8.05 3.89 -23.15
N GLY A 126 -7.40 4.05 -22.02
CA GLY A 126 -7.15 5.35 -21.38
C GLY A 126 -8.34 5.92 -20.60
N HIS A 127 -9.38 5.10 -20.34
CA HIS A 127 -10.53 5.52 -19.55
C HIS A 127 -10.28 5.33 -18.06
N ILE A 128 -10.95 6.14 -17.25
CA ILE A 128 -10.94 6.00 -15.78
C ILE A 128 -11.79 4.78 -15.41
N PRO A 129 -11.23 3.75 -14.74
CA PRO A 129 -12.00 2.60 -14.29
C PRO A 129 -13.07 2.98 -13.27
N TRP A 130 -14.14 2.20 -13.21
CA TRP A 130 -15.29 2.44 -12.33
C TRP A 130 -14.95 2.45 -10.83
N TYR A 131 -13.86 1.79 -10.46
CA TYR A 131 -13.36 1.71 -9.07
C TYR A 131 -12.39 2.83 -8.72
N SER A 132 -11.85 3.55 -9.69
CA SER A 132 -10.81 4.56 -9.46
C SER A 132 -11.31 5.70 -8.61
N GLU A 133 -10.50 6.11 -7.66
CA GLU A 133 -10.73 7.30 -6.85
C GLU A 133 -10.01 8.52 -7.43
N ALA A 134 -10.60 9.68 -7.19
CA ALA A 134 -10.03 10.96 -7.61
C ALA A 134 -9.59 11.76 -6.41
N CYS A 135 -8.31 12.15 -6.38
CA CYS A 135 -7.77 13.05 -5.38
C CYS A 135 -6.58 13.85 -5.91
N SER A 136 -6.26 14.93 -5.21
CA SER A 136 -5.16 15.83 -5.58
C SER A 136 -3.78 15.26 -5.30
N SER A 137 -3.66 14.23 -4.49
CA SER A 137 -2.39 13.59 -4.15
C SER A 137 -1.88 12.62 -5.22
N THR A 138 -2.70 12.24 -6.20
CA THR A 138 -2.28 11.36 -7.30
C THR A 138 -1.23 12.03 -8.16
N LEU A 139 -0.05 11.42 -8.22
CA LEU A 139 1.10 11.94 -8.98
C LEU A 139 1.27 11.27 -10.34
N ALA A 140 0.78 10.04 -10.51
CA ALA A 140 0.90 9.27 -11.72
C ALA A 140 -0.31 8.35 -11.91
N THR A 141 -0.46 7.81 -13.13
CA THR A 141 -1.46 6.83 -13.47
C THR A 141 -0.80 5.71 -14.27
N THR A 142 -1.21 4.47 -14.01
CA THR A 142 -0.74 3.30 -14.75
C THR A 142 -1.90 2.48 -15.29
N TYR A 143 -1.61 1.64 -16.29
CA TYR A 143 -2.60 0.72 -16.84
C TYR A 143 -3.02 -0.31 -15.80
N SER A 144 -4.31 -0.57 -15.72
CA SER A 144 -4.96 -1.52 -14.83
C SER A 144 -6.18 -2.14 -15.49
N SER A 145 -6.89 -3.01 -14.79
CA SER A 145 -8.10 -3.64 -15.30
C SER A 145 -9.20 -2.61 -15.58
N GLY A 146 -9.79 -2.69 -16.75
CA GLY A 146 -10.93 -1.86 -17.16
C GLY A 146 -12.29 -2.54 -16.95
N THR A 147 -13.20 -2.35 -17.92
CA THR A 147 -14.48 -3.05 -17.97
C THR A 147 -14.29 -4.51 -18.42
N THR A 148 -15.35 -5.32 -18.33
CA THR A 148 -15.31 -6.74 -18.76
C THR A 148 -14.98 -6.92 -20.24
N SER A 149 -15.12 -5.89 -21.06
CA SER A 149 -14.81 -5.89 -22.49
C SER A 149 -13.37 -5.43 -22.79
N GLU A 150 -12.66 -4.91 -21.79
CA GLU A 150 -11.28 -4.47 -21.91
C GLU A 150 -10.33 -5.51 -21.30
N ARG A 151 -9.07 -5.42 -21.66
CA ARG A 151 -8.04 -6.31 -21.10
C ARG A 151 -7.99 -6.15 -19.58
N GLN A 152 -7.98 -7.30 -18.91
CA GLN A 152 -7.78 -7.35 -17.46
C GLN A 152 -6.32 -7.59 -17.15
N ILE A 153 -5.80 -6.97 -16.10
CA ILE A 153 -4.50 -7.32 -15.54
C ILE A 153 -4.71 -8.57 -14.70
N GLY A 154 -4.16 -9.69 -15.16
CA GLY A 154 -4.17 -10.95 -14.43
C GLY A 154 -3.22 -10.90 -13.24
N ASN A 155 -3.57 -11.59 -12.17
CA ASN A 155 -2.61 -11.96 -11.14
C ASN A 155 -1.79 -13.13 -11.72
N GLU A 156 -0.61 -12.86 -12.26
CA GLU A 156 0.41 -13.87 -12.54
C GLU A 156 1.28 -14.07 -11.32
#